data_e00d9fae00958454cf95fb4b0ac87f89
#
_entry.id   e00d9fae00958454cf95fb4b0ac87f89
#
_cell.length_a   1.000
_cell.length_b   1.000
_cell.length_c   1.000
_cell.angle_alpha   90.00
_cell.angle_beta   90.00
_cell.angle_gamma   90.00
#
_symmetry.space_group_name_H-M   'P 1'
#
loop_
_entity.id
_entity.type
_entity.pdbx_description
1 polymer ?
#
loop_
_entity_poly.entity_id
_entity_poly.type
_entity_poly.pdbx_seq_one_letter_code
_entity_poly.pdbx_strand_id
1 'polypeptide(L)'
;ITKYAAESNAITGQAGGVTLKGATFEIVRERSGKVVDYITTDARGVAASKPLPLGRYLIREVSAPAYYQVSAETFDVTLEYAGQIIKLAAYNKPAELGVTLTKTGIKEVLAGSKMSYRFTIANTSNVDLQNFYFHDKIPYDVTTVSALTTGTYNARLTYRILYKTNYNDYRVLASNLLSTNNYSFGLSGLQLMAGEVVTDIYFDFGTVPSGFQSVTKPTLMVSVNPRTANKYYVTNRADAGGKFGETWQSANASWITIVRNLTPVRKPLLPKTGY
;
A
#
# COMPACT_ATOMS: atom_id res chain seq x y z
N ILE A 1 11.23 13.04 -31.31
CA ILE A 1 11.69 12.64 -29.95
C ILE A 1 12.23 11.23 -30.03
N THR A 2 13.40 11.00 -29.47
CA THR A 2 13.89 9.64 -29.19
C THR A 2 13.85 9.39 -27.67
N LYS A 3 13.20 8.31 -27.27
CA LYS A 3 13.01 7.97 -25.85
C LYS A 3 14.02 6.88 -25.45
N TYR A 4 14.65 7.07 -24.28
CA TYR A 4 15.67 6.17 -23.73
C TYR A 4 15.35 5.75 -22.29
N ALA A 5 15.83 4.56 -21.92
CA ALA A 5 15.92 4.16 -20.51
C ALA A 5 17.07 4.93 -19.85
N ALA A 6 16.80 5.67 -18.78
CA ALA A 6 17.85 6.37 -18.02
C ALA A 6 18.81 5.39 -17.34
N GLU A 7 18.28 4.27 -16.86
CA GLU A 7 18.98 3.24 -16.08
C GLU A 7 18.46 1.84 -16.45
N SER A 8 19.15 0.80 -15.98
CA SER A 8 18.69 -0.58 -16.15
C SER A 8 17.42 -0.85 -15.36
N ASN A 9 16.45 -1.53 -15.98
CA ASN A 9 15.17 -1.85 -15.36
C ASN A 9 15.18 -3.29 -14.84
N ALA A 10 15.16 -3.45 -13.51
CA ALA A 10 15.20 -4.76 -12.86
C ALA A 10 13.95 -5.62 -13.12
N ILE A 11 12.79 -4.99 -13.42
CA ILE A 11 11.54 -5.70 -13.69
C ILE A 11 11.55 -6.33 -15.09
N THR A 12 12.03 -5.59 -16.09
CA THR A 12 12.00 -6.02 -17.48
C THR A 12 13.32 -6.64 -17.96
N GLY A 13 14.40 -6.46 -17.20
CA GLY A 13 15.76 -6.87 -17.58
C GLY A 13 16.40 -5.99 -18.67
N GLN A 14 15.77 -4.88 -19.05
CA GLN A 14 16.33 -3.95 -20.05
C GLN A 14 17.51 -3.18 -19.48
N ALA A 15 18.57 -3.03 -20.27
CA ALA A 15 19.73 -2.21 -19.92
C ALA A 15 19.41 -0.70 -20.00
N GLY A 16 20.16 0.12 -19.25
CA GLY A 16 20.17 1.57 -19.43
C GLY A 16 20.66 1.97 -20.81
N GLY A 17 20.20 3.10 -21.33
CA GLY A 17 20.55 3.64 -22.63
C GLY A 17 19.82 3.03 -23.84
N VAL A 18 19.05 1.96 -23.67
CA VAL A 18 18.23 1.40 -24.76
C VAL A 18 17.06 2.32 -25.07
N THR A 19 16.59 2.28 -26.32
CA THR A 19 15.41 3.05 -26.74
C THR A 19 14.12 2.39 -26.26
N LEU A 20 13.10 3.21 -25.96
CA LEU A 20 11.85 2.76 -25.35
C LEU A 20 10.64 3.03 -26.25
N LYS A 21 9.89 1.97 -26.56
CA LYS A 21 8.59 2.02 -27.25
C LYS A 21 7.47 2.37 -26.27
N GLY A 22 6.47 3.15 -26.72
CA GLY A 22 5.19 3.32 -26.02
C GLY A 22 5.14 4.54 -25.10
N ALA A 23 6.17 5.40 -25.09
CA ALA A 23 6.08 6.70 -24.43
C ALA A 23 5.18 7.62 -25.24
N THR A 24 4.19 8.28 -24.61
CA THR A 24 3.29 9.24 -25.25
C THR A 24 3.56 10.63 -24.74
N PHE A 25 3.72 11.55 -25.67
CA PHE A 25 3.92 12.97 -25.41
C PHE A 25 2.75 13.79 -25.95
N GLU A 26 2.33 14.82 -25.22
CA GLU A 26 1.47 15.86 -25.75
C GLU A 26 2.31 17.07 -26.18
N ILE A 27 1.90 17.70 -27.27
CA ILE A 27 2.49 18.93 -27.80
C ILE A 27 1.46 20.05 -27.62
N VAL A 28 1.80 21.02 -26.77
CA VAL A 28 0.93 22.16 -26.43
C VAL A 28 1.43 23.41 -27.11
N ARG A 29 0.57 24.09 -27.85
CA ARG A 29 0.93 25.43 -28.41
C ARG A 29 0.90 26.48 -27.31
N GLU A 30 2.05 27.08 -26.98
CA GLU A 30 2.19 28.01 -25.86
C GLU A 30 1.16 29.15 -25.91
N ARG A 31 1.04 29.83 -27.05
CA ARG A 31 0.14 30.99 -27.21
C ARG A 31 -1.34 30.71 -26.88
N SER A 32 -1.81 29.48 -27.10
CA SER A 32 -3.23 29.14 -26.96
C SER A 32 -3.49 28.20 -25.78
N GLY A 33 -2.45 27.58 -25.19
CA GLY A 33 -2.58 26.55 -24.18
C GLY A 33 -3.25 25.28 -24.70
N LYS A 34 -3.45 25.13 -26.02
CA LYS A 34 -4.15 23.97 -26.60
C LYS A 34 -3.18 22.89 -26.99
N VAL A 35 -3.52 21.64 -26.69
CA VAL A 35 -2.85 20.45 -27.22
C VAL A 35 -3.12 20.43 -28.74
N VAL A 36 -2.06 20.36 -29.53
CA VAL A 36 -2.11 20.32 -30.98
C VAL A 36 -1.75 18.97 -31.57
N ASP A 37 -1.05 18.14 -30.82
CA ASP A 37 -0.70 16.78 -31.21
C ASP A 37 -0.42 15.87 -30.01
N TYR A 38 -0.62 14.56 -30.20
CA TYR A 38 -0.12 13.49 -29.34
C TYR A 38 0.76 12.57 -30.17
N ILE A 39 1.97 12.30 -29.69
CA ILE A 39 2.92 11.43 -30.39
C ILE A 39 3.35 10.30 -29.47
N THR A 40 3.44 9.07 -30.02
CA THR A 40 3.84 7.88 -29.26
C THR A 40 5.07 7.24 -29.91
N THR A 41 6.07 6.86 -29.11
CA THR A 41 7.29 6.23 -29.59
C THR A 41 7.04 4.84 -30.17
N ASP A 42 7.59 4.60 -31.36
CA ASP A 42 7.51 3.34 -32.11
C ASP A 42 8.45 2.25 -31.56
N ALA A 43 8.59 1.13 -32.28
CA ALA A 43 9.48 0.03 -31.87
C ALA A 43 10.96 0.43 -31.81
N ARG A 44 11.37 1.51 -32.47
CA ARG A 44 12.72 2.07 -32.42
C ARG A 44 12.89 3.11 -31.33
N GLY A 45 11.81 3.38 -30.55
CA GLY A 45 11.78 4.41 -29.52
C GLY A 45 11.67 5.84 -30.07
N VAL A 46 11.16 6.02 -31.28
CA VAL A 46 11.10 7.32 -31.95
C VAL A 46 9.65 7.75 -32.17
N ALA A 47 9.34 9.00 -31.92
CA ALA A 47 8.07 9.65 -32.24
C ALA A 47 8.30 10.93 -33.02
N ALA A 48 7.42 11.23 -33.97
CA ALA A 48 7.44 12.49 -34.75
C ALA A 48 6.05 13.11 -34.76
N SER A 49 5.99 14.44 -34.66
CA SER A 49 4.75 15.17 -34.83
C SER A 49 4.34 15.25 -36.29
N LYS A 50 3.08 15.50 -36.55
CA LYS A 50 2.63 16.10 -37.83
C LYS A 50 3.28 17.46 -38.04
N PRO A 51 3.26 18.02 -39.27
CA PRO A 51 3.70 19.38 -39.50
C PRO A 51 2.93 20.35 -38.61
N LEU A 52 3.68 21.20 -37.91
CA LEU A 52 3.14 22.22 -37.01
C LEU A 52 3.36 23.62 -37.57
N PRO A 53 2.43 24.57 -37.36
CA PRO A 53 2.66 25.99 -37.68
C PRO A 53 3.85 26.58 -36.93
N LEU A 54 4.46 27.63 -37.44
CA LEU A 54 5.52 28.34 -36.73
C LEU A 54 5.05 28.88 -35.39
N GLY A 55 5.95 28.89 -34.39
CA GLY A 55 5.66 29.34 -33.03
C GLY A 55 6.30 28.52 -31.96
N ARG A 56 5.93 28.80 -30.69
CA ARG A 56 6.47 28.15 -29.50
C ARG A 56 5.54 27.03 -29.02
N TYR A 57 6.16 25.92 -28.57
CA TYR A 57 5.48 24.72 -28.12
C TYR A 57 6.13 24.21 -26.84
N LEU A 58 5.29 23.70 -25.94
CA LEU A 58 5.68 22.92 -24.77
C LEU A 58 5.38 21.46 -25.05
N ILE A 59 6.36 20.59 -24.83
CA ILE A 59 6.21 19.14 -25.02
C ILE A 59 6.45 18.47 -23.67
N ARG A 60 5.54 17.60 -23.26
CA ARG A 60 5.67 16.83 -22.01
C ARG A 60 5.15 15.42 -22.18
N GLU A 61 5.73 14.52 -21.44
CA GLU A 61 5.28 13.14 -21.40
C GLU A 61 3.96 13.03 -20.60
N VAL A 62 2.98 12.30 -21.14
CA VAL A 62 1.69 12.03 -20.49
C VAL A 62 1.49 10.55 -20.19
N SER A 63 2.28 9.67 -20.81
CA SER A 63 2.29 8.23 -20.52
C SER A 63 3.68 7.67 -20.74
N ALA A 64 4.22 6.99 -19.75
CA ALA A 64 5.51 6.31 -19.83
C ALA A 64 5.38 4.93 -20.51
N PRO A 65 6.47 4.36 -21.02
CA PRO A 65 6.55 2.94 -21.36
C PRO A 65 6.22 2.06 -20.17
N ALA A 66 5.76 0.83 -20.44
CA ALA A 66 5.48 -0.13 -19.37
C ALA A 66 6.68 -0.33 -18.44
N TYR A 67 6.44 -0.29 -17.13
CA TYR A 67 7.43 -0.43 -16.05
C TYR A 67 8.46 0.71 -15.97
N TYR A 68 8.11 1.89 -16.48
CA TYR A 68 8.87 3.12 -16.31
C TYR A 68 7.99 4.19 -15.64
N GLN A 69 8.64 5.18 -15.00
CA GLN A 69 7.98 6.37 -14.47
C GLN A 69 7.68 7.36 -15.59
N VAL A 70 6.56 8.08 -15.49
CA VAL A 70 6.33 9.27 -16.32
C VAL A 70 7.36 10.33 -15.95
N SER A 71 8.07 10.86 -16.96
CA SER A 71 9.03 11.95 -16.75
C SER A 71 8.30 13.27 -16.52
N ALA A 72 8.72 14.02 -15.50
CA ALA A 72 8.26 15.40 -15.27
C ALA A 72 8.98 16.41 -16.17
N GLU A 73 9.94 15.98 -16.99
CA GLU A 73 10.70 16.83 -17.90
C GLU A 73 9.78 17.43 -18.98
N THR A 74 9.99 18.71 -19.25
CA THR A 74 9.29 19.44 -20.30
C THR A 74 10.29 20.04 -21.28
N PHE A 75 9.94 20.11 -22.57
CA PHE A 75 10.77 20.67 -23.61
C PHE A 75 10.09 21.90 -24.21
N ASP A 76 10.75 23.05 -24.07
CA ASP A 76 10.35 24.28 -24.77
C ASP A 76 11.02 24.30 -26.15
N VAL A 77 10.22 24.37 -27.21
CA VAL A 77 10.71 24.38 -28.57
C VAL A 77 10.09 25.51 -29.37
N THR A 78 10.88 26.13 -30.28
CA THR A 78 10.41 27.19 -31.18
C THR A 78 10.65 26.74 -32.61
N LEU A 79 9.57 26.75 -33.43
CA LEU A 79 9.65 26.58 -34.87
C LEU A 79 9.69 27.97 -35.51
N GLU A 80 10.84 28.33 -36.12
CA GLU A 80 11.15 29.66 -36.64
C GLU A 80 10.97 29.78 -38.16
N TYR A 81 11.16 28.67 -38.89
CA TYR A 81 11.03 28.62 -40.34
C TYR A 81 10.41 27.32 -40.85
N ALA A 82 9.83 27.36 -42.03
CA ALA A 82 9.18 26.21 -42.65
C ALA A 82 10.17 25.05 -42.91
N GLY A 83 9.75 23.84 -42.60
CA GLY A 83 10.58 22.63 -42.76
C GLY A 83 11.61 22.42 -41.66
N GLN A 84 11.63 23.23 -40.62
CA GLN A 84 12.50 23.03 -39.47
C GLN A 84 12.18 21.72 -38.74
N ILE A 85 13.22 20.94 -38.39
CA ILE A 85 13.11 19.70 -37.60
C ILE A 85 13.93 19.88 -36.33
N ILE A 86 13.26 19.76 -35.18
CA ILE A 86 13.90 19.76 -33.87
C ILE A 86 13.94 18.34 -33.35
N LYS A 87 15.14 17.86 -32.97
CA LYS A 87 15.36 16.51 -32.40
C LYS A 87 15.57 16.63 -30.90
N LEU A 88 14.82 15.83 -30.13
CA LEU A 88 14.89 15.80 -28.68
C LEU A 88 15.23 14.39 -28.21
N ALA A 89 16.01 14.29 -27.13
CA ALA A 89 16.24 13.07 -26.38
C ALA A 89 15.51 13.16 -25.04
N ALA A 90 14.67 12.19 -24.72
CA ALA A 90 13.92 12.11 -23.47
C ALA A 90 14.24 10.81 -22.76
N TYR A 91 14.24 10.82 -21.42
CA TYR A 91 14.62 9.70 -20.59
C TYR A 91 13.53 9.33 -19.60
N ASN A 92 13.33 8.01 -19.35
CA ASN A 92 12.52 7.54 -18.21
C ASN A 92 13.39 6.77 -17.23
N LYS A 93 13.11 6.98 -15.96
CA LYS A 93 13.62 6.13 -14.88
C LYS A 93 12.78 4.86 -14.78
N PRO A 94 13.36 3.71 -14.47
CA PRO A 94 12.61 2.49 -14.24
C PRO A 94 11.68 2.62 -13.02
N ALA A 95 10.60 1.85 -13.02
CA ALA A 95 9.79 1.67 -11.83
C ALA A 95 10.59 0.80 -10.82
N GLU A 96 10.66 1.29 -9.58
CA GLU A 96 11.22 0.58 -8.44
C GLU A 96 10.08 0.29 -7.47
N LEU A 97 9.83 -0.99 -7.21
CA LEU A 97 8.72 -1.41 -6.38
C LEU A 97 9.16 -1.70 -4.96
N GLY A 98 8.42 -1.19 -4.00
CA GLY A 98 8.66 -1.40 -2.58
C GLY A 98 7.38 -1.25 -1.77
N VAL A 99 7.18 -2.14 -0.81
CA VAL A 99 6.14 -2.03 0.22
C VAL A 99 6.80 -2.31 1.56
N THR A 100 6.45 -1.54 2.57
CA THR A 100 6.90 -1.82 3.93
C THR A 100 5.71 -2.01 4.86
N LEU A 101 5.85 -2.97 5.75
CA LEU A 101 4.91 -3.25 6.83
C LEU A 101 5.69 -3.51 8.11
N THR A 102 5.35 -2.80 9.18
CA THR A 102 5.85 -3.13 10.52
C THR A 102 4.68 -3.42 11.44
N LYS A 103 4.89 -4.31 12.40
CA LYS A 103 3.92 -4.73 13.39
C LYS A 103 4.56 -4.72 14.77
N THR A 104 3.86 -4.13 15.75
CA THR A 104 4.29 -4.08 17.14
C THR A 104 3.15 -4.44 18.08
N GLY A 105 3.48 -4.91 19.28
CA GLY A 105 2.54 -5.26 20.32
C GLY A 105 3.23 -5.38 21.68
N ILE A 106 2.54 -5.86 22.69
CA ILE A 106 3.14 -6.18 23.99
C ILE A 106 3.82 -7.55 23.92
N LYS A 107 4.87 -7.75 24.72
CA LYS A 107 5.61 -9.02 24.74
C LYS A 107 4.93 -10.08 25.58
N GLU A 108 4.23 -9.69 26.65
CA GLU A 108 3.54 -10.57 27.55
C GLU A 108 2.15 -10.03 27.91
N VAL A 109 1.19 -10.93 28.13
CA VAL A 109 -0.19 -10.62 28.47
C VAL A 109 -0.75 -11.67 29.42
N LEU A 110 -1.64 -11.27 30.32
CA LEU A 110 -2.39 -12.24 31.16
C LEU A 110 -3.52 -12.87 30.33
N ALA A 111 -3.76 -14.16 30.54
CA ALA A 111 -4.96 -14.82 30.02
C ALA A 111 -6.23 -14.07 30.48
N GLY A 112 -7.18 -13.87 29.57
CA GLY A 112 -8.38 -13.06 29.79
C GLY A 112 -8.21 -11.55 29.64
N SER A 113 -6.99 -11.05 29.47
CA SER A 113 -6.74 -9.62 29.30
C SER A 113 -6.81 -9.17 27.83
N LYS A 114 -6.91 -7.85 27.62
CA LYS A 114 -6.84 -7.22 26.30
C LYS A 114 -5.40 -6.87 25.96
N MET A 115 -5.08 -6.95 24.66
CA MET A 115 -3.82 -6.47 24.08
C MET A 115 -4.10 -5.82 22.73
N SER A 116 -3.13 -5.05 22.22
CA SER A 116 -3.25 -4.39 20.92
C SER A 116 -2.02 -4.59 20.06
N TYR A 117 -2.27 -4.68 18.76
CA TYR A 117 -1.26 -4.64 17.70
C TYR A 117 -1.34 -3.30 16.98
N ARG A 118 -0.18 -2.72 16.67
CA ARG A 118 -0.06 -1.48 15.90
C ARG A 118 0.75 -1.73 14.64
N PHE A 119 0.34 -1.06 13.55
CA PHE A 119 0.91 -1.27 12.23
C PHE A 119 1.47 0.02 11.66
N THR A 120 2.51 -0.09 10.84
CA THR A 120 2.96 0.98 9.95
C THR A 120 3.02 0.40 8.56
N ILE A 121 2.39 1.05 7.60
CA ILE A 121 2.23 0.57 6.23
C ILE A 121 2.70 1.67 5.30
N ALA A 122 3.49 1.33 4.28
CA ALA A 122 3.89 2.29 3.26
C ALA A 122 4.08 1.65 1.88
N ASN A 123 3.70 2.40 0.84
CA ASN A 123 4.19 2.24 -0.51
C ASN A 123 5.53 2.98 -0.63
N THR A 124 6.63 2.26 -0.67
CA THR A 124 7.98 2.80 -0.84
C THR A 124 8.46 2.75 -2.30
N SER A 125 7.54 2.39 -3.22
CA SER A 125 7.81 2.47 -4.66
C SER A 125 7.94 3.92 -5.11
N ASN A 126 8.65 4.12 -6.22
CA ASN A 126 8.68 5.40 -6.92
C ASN A 126 7.51 5.60 -7.91
N VAL A 127 6.51 4.68 -7.86
CA VAL A 127 5.29 4.69 -8.68
C VAL A 127 4.07 4.43 -7.80
N ASP A 128 2.88 4.78 -8.32
CA ASP A 128 1.62 4.44 -7.69
C ASP A 128 1.38 2.93 -7.75
N LEU A 129 0.85 2.35 -6.67
CA LEU A 129 0.47 0.94 -6.62
C LEU A 129 -1.05 0.78 -6.68
N GLN A 130 -1.51 -0.09 -7.57
CA GLN A 130 -2.90 -0.48 -7.72
C GLN A 130 -3.24 -1.65 -6.79
N ASN A 131 -4.53 -1.79 -6.44
CA ASN A 131 -5.02 -2.85 -5.54
C ASN A 131 -4.21 -2.93 -4.23
N PHE A 132 -3.84 -1.77 -3.71
CA PHE A 132 -3.05 -1.70 -2.49
C PHE A 132 -3.91 -2.09 -1.29
N TYR A 133 -3.38 -2.98 -0.46
CA TYR A 133 -4.08 -3.53 0.67
C TYR A 133 -3.20 -3.65 1.92
N PHE A 134 -3.88 -3.72 3.06
CA PHE A 134 -3.33 -4.21 4.32
C PHE A 134 -4.25 -5.32 4.85
N HIS A 135 -3.67 -6.41 5.30
CA HIS A 135 -4.38 -7.59 5.78
C HIS A 135 -3.76 -8.08 7.10
N ASP A 136 -4.60 -8.30 8.10
CA ASP A 136 -4.20 -8.89 9.40
C ASP A 136 -4.97 -10.19 9.64
N LYS A 137 -4.22 -11.28 9.86
CA LYS A 137 -4.74 -12.62 10.20
C LYS A 137 -4.80 -12.77 11.70
N ILE A 138 -6.02 -12.82 12.22
CA ILE A 138 -6.27 -12.90 13.65
C ILE A 138 -5.94 -14.32 14.16
N PRO A 139 -5.18 -14.47 15.25
CA PRO A 139 -4.99 -15.76 15.91
C PRO A 139 -6.25 -16.15 16.72
N TYR A 140 -7.35 -16.40 16.00
CA TYR A 140 -8.71 -16.54 16.52
C TYR A 140 -8.94 -17.78 17.39
N ASP A 141 -8.04 -18.73 17.36
CA ASP A 141 -8.02 -19.91 18.23
C ASP A 141 -7.87 -19.55 19.73
N VAL A 142 -7.14 -18.47 19.99
CA VAL A 142 -6.83 -17.99 21.35
C VAL A 142 -7.15 -16.52 21.59
N THR A 143 -7.62 -15.78 20.58
CA THR A 143 -7.98 -14.38 20.72
C THR A 143 -9.30 -14.06 20.02
N THR A 144 -9.98 -13.02 20.51
CA THR A 144 -11.17 -12.44 19.88
C THR A 144 -10.95 -10.96 19.64
N VAL A 145 -11.23 -10.48 18.43
CA VAL A 145 -11.12 -9.06 18.09
C VAL A 145 -12.20 -8.27 18.84
N SER A 146 -11.81 -7.18 19.47
CA SER A 146 -12.73 -6.32 20.22
C SER A 146 -12.91 -4.93 19.61
N ALA A 147 -11.86 -4.35 19.04
CA ALA A 147 -11.93 -3.04 18.41
C ALA A 147 -10.83 -2.85 17.35
N LEU A 148 -11.09 -1.94 16.43
CA LEU A 148 -10.18 -1.51 15.37
C LEU A 148 -10.17 0.00 15.29
N THR A 149 -8.98 0.63 15.24
CA THR A 149 -8.81 2.01 14.79
C THR A 149 -8.01 2.05 13.50
N THR A 150 -8.40 2.90 12.56
CA THR A 150 -7.84 2.86 11.20
C THR A 150 -6.50 3.58 11.07
N GLY A 151 -6.17 4.46 12.03
CA GLY A 151 -5.09 5.40 11.84
C GLY A 151 -5.42 6.44 10.76
N THR A 152 -4.41 7.19 10.34
CA THR A 152 -4.48 8.18 9.26
C THR A 152 -3.29 8.00 8.32
N TYR A 153 -3.43 8.51 7.08
CA TYR A 153 -2.42 8.38 6.03
C TYR A 153 -2.13 9.75 5.40
N ASN A 154 -0.97 9.89 4.78
CA ASN A 154 -0.47 11.15 4.22
C ASN A 154 -1.09 11.56 2.88
N ALA A 155 -1.87 10.70 2.23
CA ALA A 155 -2.59 11.01 1.00
C ALA A 155 -4.09 10.90 1.21
N ARG A 156 -4.87 11.81 0.61
CA ARG A 156 -6.34 11.80 0.68
C ARG A 156 -6.90 10.90 -0.41
N LEU A 157 -7.44 9.75 0.01
CA LEU A 157 -8.15 8.80 -0.84
C LEU A 157 -9.32 8.18 -0.06
N THR A 158 -10.21 7.51 -0.75
CA THR A 158 -11.28 6.71 -0.13
C THR A 158 -10.90 5.24 -0.15
N TYR A 159 -11.24 4.52 0.93
CA TYR A 159 -10.99 3.11 1.06
C TYR A 159 -12.13 2.40 1.79
N ARG A 160 -12.08 1.09 1.83
CA ARG A 160 -13.02 0.25 2.57
C ARG A 160 -12.30 -0.75 3.46
N ILE A 161 -13.01 -1.22 4.47
CA ILE A 161 -12.54 -2.28 5.38
C ILE A 161 -13.49 -3.45 5.26
N LEU A 162 -12.92 -4.63 5.12
CA LEU A 162 -13.62 -5.90 5.12
C LEU A 162 -13.17 -6.74 6.30
N TYR A 163 -14.00 -7.68 6.70
CA TYR A 163 -13.65 -8.72 7.66
C TYR A 163 -14.12 -10.07 7.16
N LYS A 164 -13.38 -11.10 7.55
CA LYS A 164 -13.70 -12.49 7.28
C LYS A 164 -13.93 -13.22 8.61
N THR A 165 -14.71 -14.28 8.56
CA THR A 165 -14.95 -15.13 9.74
C THR A 165 -14.63 -16.59 9.39
N ASN A 166 -14.59 -17.44 10.41
CA ASN A 166 -14.43 -18.88 10.21
C ASN A 166 -15.62 -19.55 9.46
N TYR A 167 -16.78 -18.86 9.36
CA TYR A 167 -17.98 -19.37 8.68
C TYR A 167 -18.25 -18.72 7.34
N ASN A 168 -17.82 -17.47 7.15
CA ASN A 168 -18.18 -16.67 6.01
C ASN A 168 -16.96 -15.98 5.40
N ASP A 169 -16.96 -15.80 4.09
CA ASP A 169 -15.97 -15.03 3.35
C ASP A 169 -16.11 -13.52 3.62
N TYR A 170 -15.29 -12.70 2.98
CA TYR A 170 -15.21 -11.26 3.25
C TYR A 170 -16.53 -10.54 3.14
N ARG A 171 -16.86 -9.79 4.20
CA ARG A 171 -18.00 -8.87 4.31
C ARG A 171 -17.48 -7.47 4.56
N VAL A 172 -18.20 -6.44 4.07
CA VAL A 172 -17.83 -5.04 4.29
C VAL A 172 -18.12 -4.65 5.73
N LEU A 173 -17.09 -4.20 6.46
CA LEU A 173 -17.23 -3.57 7.77
C LEU A 173 -17.60 -2.08 7.61
N ALA A 174 -16.91 -1.39 6.72
CA ALA A 174 -17.15 0.02 6.42
C ALA A 174 -16.63 0.37 5.02
N SER A 175 -17.23 1.35 4.37
CA SER A 175 -16.85 1.82 3.04
C SER A 175 -16.84 3.35 2.98
N ASN A 176 -16.25 3.90 1.91
CA ASN A 176 -16.13 5.35 1.69
C ASN A 176 -15.42 6.09 2.83
N LEU A 177 -14.47 5.42 3.49
CA LEU A 177 -13.67 6.01 4.55
C LEU A 177 -12.60 6.92 3.94
N LEU A 178 -12.40 8.11 4.50
CA LEU A 178 -11.31 9.01 4.09
C LEU A 178 -10.02 8.62 4.83
N SER A 179 -8.95 8.39 4.09
CA SER A 179 -7.65 7.97 4.64
C SER A 179 -7.00 9.00 5.58
N THR A 180 -7.37 10.28 5.47
CA THR A 180 -6.90 11.34 6.36
C THR A 180 -7.63 11.38 7.71
N ASN A 181 -8.70 10.58 7.88
CA ASN A 181 -9.49 10.52 9.11
C ASN A 181 -9.20 9.20 9.86
N ASN A 182 -9.17 9.30 11.19
CA ASN A 182 -9.09 8.13 12.06
C ASN A 182 -10.48 7.69 12.49
N TYR A 183 -10.86 6.47 12.18
CA TYR A 183 -12.14 5.87 12.56
C TYR A 183 -11.92 4.79 13.62
N SER A 184 -12.93 4.59 14.47
CA SER A 184 -12.94 3.56 15.51
C SER A 184 -14.17 2.67 15.35
N PHE A 185 -13.96 1.36 15.34
CA PHE A 185 -14.99 0.34 15.19
C PHE A 185 -14.95 -0.61 16.39
N GLY A 186 -16.08 -0.74 17.08
CA GLY A 186 -16.28 -1.79 18.08
C GLY A 186 -16.71 -3.09 17.37
N LEU A 187 -15.86 -4.10 17.37
CA LEU A 187 -16.10 -5.35 16.65
C LEU A 187 -16.83 -6.39 17.50
N SER A 188 -16.91 -6.20 18.82
CA SER A 188 -17.72 -7.02 19.71
C SER A 188 -19.24 -6.89 19.49
N GLY A 189 -19.67 -5.84 18.77
CA GLY A 189 -21.09 -5.61 18.40
C GLY A 189 -21.50 -6.21 17.06
N LEU A 190 -20.60 -6.90 16.35
CA LEU A 190 -20.95 -7.62 15.14
C LEU A 190 -21.96 -8.73 15.45
N GLN A 191 -23.04 -8.77 14.68
CA GLN A 191 -24.04 -9.84 14.81
C GLN A 191 -23.50 -11.13 14.19
N LEU A 192 -22.67 -11.84 14.94
CA LEU A 192 -22.08 -13.13 14.56
C LEU A 192 -22.95 -14.27 15.08
N MET A 193 -22.98 -15.37 14.33
CA MET A 193 -23.64 -16.60 14.76
C MET A 193 -22.90 -17.23 15.94
N ALA A 194 -23.55 -18.14 16.65
CA ALA A 194 -22.89 -18.92 17.70
C ALA A 194 -21.68 -19.68 17.15
N GLY A 195 -20.51 -19.47 17.75
CA GLY A 195 -19.23 -20.05 17.30
C GLY A 195 -18.59 -19.35 16.09
N GLU A 196 -19.22 -18.32 15.52
CA GLU A 196 -18.61 -17.50 14.49
C GLU A 196 -17.64 -16.51 15.12
N VAL A 197 -16.43 -16.42 14.57
CA VAL A 197 -15.36 -15.52 15.03
C VAL A 197 -14.69 -14.83 13.85
N VAL A 198 -14.26 -13.59 14.05
CA VAL A 198 -13.49 -12.86 13.03
C VAL A 198 -12.10 -13.47 12.92
N THR A 199 -11.72 -13.84 11.70
CA THR A 199 -10.43 -14.46 11.37
C THR A 199 -9.49 -13.51 10.66
N ASP A 200 -10.02 -12.51 9.94
CA ASP A 200 -9.23 -11.60 9.12
C ASP A 200 -9.83 -10.20 9.12
N ILE A 201 -8.96 -9.19 9.08
CA ILE A 201 -9.29 -7.79 8.81
C ILE A 201 -8.51 -7.36 7.57
N TYR A 202 -9.21 -6.76 6.61
CA TYR A 202 -8.63 -6.37 5.32
C TYR A 202 -9.00 -4.92 4.99
N PHE A 203 -7.98 -4.10 4.73
CA PHE A 203 -8.13 -2.73 4.24
C PHE A 203 -7.88 -2.74 2.73
N ASP A 204 -8.83 -2.29 1.96
CA ASP A 204 -8.72 -2.13 0.50
C ASP A 204 -8.63 -0.64 0.17
N PHE A 205 -7.42 -0.20 -0.15
CA PHE A 205 -7.13 1.20 -0.47
C PHE A 205 -7.29 1.52 -1.96
N GLY A 206 -7.44 0.50 -2.82
CA GLY A 206 -7.45 0.70 -4.28
C GLY A 206 -6.08 1.16 -4.79
N THR A 207 -6.02 2.30 -5.46
CA THR A 207 -4.75 2.86 -5.93
C THR A 207 -4.21 3.86 -4.91
N VAL A 208 -2.94 3.68 -4.52
CA VAL A 208 -2.23 4.58 -3.61
C VAL A 208 -1.03 5.22 -4.31
N PRO A 209 -0.76 6.52 -4.09
CA PRO A 209 0.38 7.20 -4.71
C PRO A 209 1.72 6.68 -4.19
N SER A 210 2.78 6.94 -4.95
CA SER A 210 4.16 6.83 -4.47
C SER A 210 4.32 7.58 -3.16
N GLY A 211 5.00 6.97 -2.18
CA GLY A 211 5.21 7.56 -0.85
C GLY A 211 3.97 7.56 0.06
N PHE A 212 2.87 6.87 -0.31
CA PHE A 212 1.73 6.67 0.59
C PHE A 212 2.17 5.95 1.86
N GLN A 213 1.82 6.50 3.04
CA GLN A 213 2.21 5.89 4.31
C GLN A 213 1.30 6.26 5.47
N SER A 214 1.31 5.42 6.51
CA SER A 214 0.64 5.70 7.78
C SER A 214 1.27 6.93 8.47
N VAL A 215 0.43 7.89 8.85
CA VAL A 215 0.78 9.04 9.72
C VAL A 215 0.51 8.66 11.18
N THR A 216 -0.72 8.20 11.46
CA THR A 216 -1.02 7.55 12.73
C THR A 216 -1.27 6.05 12.48
N LYS A 217 -0.89 5.23 13.44
CA LYS A 217 -0.84 3.78 13.27
C LYS A 217 -2.23 3.15 13.38
N PRO A 218 -2.68 2.37 12.40
CA PRO A 218 -3.78 1.44 12.59
C PRO A 218 -3.53 0.58 13.83
N THR A 219 -4.57 0.33 14.61
CA THR A 219 -4.46 -0.44 15.85
C THR A 219 -5.60 -1.45 15.94
N LEU A 220 -5.25 -2.70 16.13
CA LEU A 220 -6.19 -3.79 16.39
C LEU A 220 -6.14 -4.19 17.86
N MET A 221 -7.27 -4.18 18.54
CA MET A 221 -7.42 -4.63 19.91
C MET A 221 -8.07 -6.01 19.94
N VAL A 222 -7.46 -6.94 20.66
CA VAL A 222 -7.96 -8.29 20.86
C VAL A 222 -8.03 -8.64 22.36
N SER A 223 -8.95 -9.54 22.71
CA SER A 223 -9.04 -10.15 24.04
C SER A 223 -8.48 -11.56 23.98
N VAL A 224 -7.56 -11.90 24.88
CA VAL A 224 -7.00 -13.25 25.00
C VAL A 224 -8.00 -14.16 25.72
N ASN A 225 -8.19 -15.37 25.22
CA ASN A 225 -9.07 -16.35 25.86
C ASN A 225 -8.57 -16.64 27.29
N PRO A 226 -9.44 -16.55 28.32
CA PRO A 226 -9.06 -16.81 29.72
C PRO A 226 -8.53 -18.23 29.97
N ARG A 227 -8.87 -19.18 29.09
CA ARG A 227 -8.43 -20.60 29.18
C ARG A 227 -7.13 -20.87 28.45
N THR A 228 -6.51 -19.84 27.83
CA THR A 228 -5.23 -20.02 27.14
C THR A 228 -4.15 -20.47 28.12
N ALA A 229 -3.38 -21.48 27.73
CA ALA A 229 -2.36 -22.08 28.58
C ALA A 229 -1.25 -21.07 28.94
N ASN A 230 -0.67 -21.20 30.12
CA ASN A 230 0.51 -20.43 30.52
C ASN A 230 1.68 -20.70 29.57
N LYS A 231 2.44 -19.66 29.20
CA LYS A 231 3.53 -19.70 28.22
C LYS A 231 3.10 -20.02 26.79
N TYR A 232 1.82 -19.90 26.45
CA TYR A 232 1.36 -20.02 25.06
C TYR A 232 1.87 -18.84 24.24
N TYR A 233 2.36 -19.10 23.02
CA TYR A 233 2.88 -18.11 22.10
C TYR A 233 1.80 -17.72 21.09
N VAL A 234 1.19 -16.56 21.29
CA VAL A 234 0.22 -16.01 20.33
C VAL A 234 0.98 -15.32 19.21
N THR A 235 0.95 -15.89 18.01
CA THR A 235 1.57 -15.32 16.83
C THR A 235 0.52 -14.67 15.95
N ASN A 236 0.55 -13.33 15.83
CA ASN A 236 -0.29 -12.61 14.89
C ASN A 236 0.54 -12.25 13.65
N ARG A 237 0.02 -12.53 12.44
CA ARG A 237 0.65 -12.28 11.14
C ARG A 237 -0.14 -11.26 10.36
N ALA A 238 0.56 -10.43 9.60
CA ALA A 238 -0.04 -9.45 8.70
C ALA A 238 0.77 -9.35 7.41
N ASP A 239 0.12 -8.94 6.34
CA ASP A 239 0.73 -8.63 5.06
C ASP A 239 0.12 -7.35 4.47
N ALA A 240 0.89 -6.68 3.62
CA ALA A 240 0.46 -5.53 2.85
C ALA A 240 1.09 -5.60 1.46
N GLY A 241 0.40 -5.11 0.45
CA GLY A 241 0.92 -5.18 -0.91
C GLY A 241 0.09 -4.39 -1.90
N GLY A 242 0.59 -4.34 -3.13
CA GLY A 242 -0.06 -3.75 -4.29
C GLY A 242 0.64 -4.13 -5.57
N LYS A 243 0.11 -3.73 -6.71
CA LYS A 243 0.70 -4.04 -8.01
C LYS A 243 0.97 -2.80 -8.85
N PHE A 244 1.98 -2.90 -9.71
CA PHE A 244 2.24 -1.98 -10.81
C PHE A 244 2.29 -2.78 -12.11
N GLY A 245 1.37 -2.47 -13.04
CA GLY A 245 1.11 -3.35 -14.18
C GLY A 245 0.69 -4.75 -13.69
N GLU A 246 1.41 -5.78 -14.11
CA GLU A 246 1.16 -7.16 -13.67
C GLU A 246 2.11 -7.62 -12.54
N THR A 247 3.01 -6.75 -12.09
CA THR A 247 3.99 -7.11 -11.05
C THR A 247 3.45 -6.76 -9.66
N TRP A 248 3.34 -7.76 -8.79
CA TRP A 248 2.98 -7.61 -7.40
C TRP A 248 4.19 -7.35 -6.52
N GLN A 249 4.03 -6.45 -5.55
CA GLN A 249 4.98 -6.22 -4.48
C GLN A 249 4.27 -6.33 -3.13
N SER A 250 4.87 -7.04 -2.17
CA SER A 250 4.29 -7.21 -0.84
C SER A 250 5.34 -7.25 0.26
N ALA A 251 4.89 -7.00 1.48
CA ALA A 251 5.66 -7.13 2.71
C ALA A 251 4.85 -7.88 3.76
N ASN A 252 5.53 -8.65 4.62
CA ASN A 252 4.95 -9.41 5.70
C ASN A 252 5.53 -8.95 7.04
N ALA A 253 4.70 -9.00 8.10
CA ALA A 253 5.13 -8.74 9.46
C ALA A 253 4.42 -9.69 10.43
N SER A 254 5.09 -10.03 11.52
CA SER A 254 4.50 -10.84 12.59
C SER A 254 4.91 -10.30 13.96
N TRP A 255 4.08 -10.61 14.96
CA TRP A 255 4.37 -10.30 16.35
C TRP A 255 4.00 -11.49 17.24
N ILE A 256 4.86 -11.78 18.20
CA ILE A 256 4.65 -12.87 19.17
C ILE A 256 4.45 -12.27 20.55
N THR A 257 3.35 -12.64 21.20
CA THR A 257 3.02 -12.32 22.59
C THR A 257 2.94 -13.61 23.40
N ILE A 258 3.55 -13.62 24.57
CA ILE A 258 3.52 -14.76 25.48
C ILE A 258 2.36 -14.58 26.45
N VAL A 259 1.48 -15.56 26.53
CA VAL A 259 0.40 -15.57 27.53
C VAL A 259 0.93 -16.05 28.88
N ARG A 260 0.60 -15.31 29.94
CA ARG A 260 0.90 -15.66 31.33
C ARG A 260 -0.41 -15.93 32.07
N ASN A 261 -0.36 -16.87 33.00
CA ASN A 261 -1.45 -17.09 33.94
C ASN A 261 -1.04 -16.58 35.32
N LEU A 262 -1.98 -16.03 36.08
CA LEU A 262 -1.74 -15.72 37.48
C LEU A 262 -1.42 -17.01 38.21
N THR A 263 -0.26 -17.11 38.82
CA THR A 263 0.03 -18.21 39.74
C THR A 263 -0.88 -18.04 40.96
N PRO A 264 -1.69 -19.03 41.35
CA PRO A 264 -2.45 -18.93 42.57
C PRO A 264 -1.49 -18.69 43.74
N VAL A 265 -1.68 -17.56 44.44
CA VAL A 265 -0.96 -17.35 45.70
C VAL A 265 -1.43 -18.47 46.67
N ARG A 266 -0.60 -19.47 46.92
CA ARG A 266 -0.86 -20.44 47.97
C ARG A 266 -0.94 -19.63 49.29
N LYS A 267 -2.14 -19.53 49.87
CA LYS A 267 -2.26 -19.04 51.24
C LYS A 267 -1.35 -19.95 52.10
N PRO A 268 -0.47 -19.38 52.94
CA PRO A 268 0.26 -20.17 53.90
C PRO A 268 -0.74 -20.95 54.75
N LEU A 269 -0.54 -22.29 54.82
CA LEU A 269 -1.29 -23.09 55.78
C LEU A 269 -0.96 -22.55 57.19
N LEU A 270 -1.95 -22.03 57.87
CA LEU A 270 -1.78 -21.66 59.28
C LEU A 270 -1.31 -22.90 60.02
N PRO A 271 -0.29 -22.78 60.90
CA PRO A 271 0.10 -23.88 61.76
C PRO A 271 -1.14 -24.39 62.52
N LYS A 272 -1.39 -25.69 62.46
CA LYS A 272 -2.38 -26.30 63.38
C LYS A 272 -1.83 -26.11 64.79
N THR A 273 -2.42 -25.18 65.52
CA THR A 273 -2.24 -25.10 66.97
C THR A 273 -2.91 -26.31 67.55
N GLY A 274 -2.09 -27.32 67.93
CA GLY A 274 -2.54 -28.45 68.73
C GLY A 274 -2.88 -28.01 70.14
N TYR A 275 -4.05 -28.40 70.61
CA TYR A 275 -4.37 -28.67 71.99
C TYR A 275 -4.85 -30.10 72.06
#